data_bcadac72d3263fe0fc2b305ab776ad40
#
_entry.id   bcadac72d3263fe0fc2b305ab776ad40
#
_cell.length_a   1.000
_cell.length_b   1.000
_cell.length_c   1.000
_cell.angle_alpha   90.00
_cell.angle_beta   90.00
_cell.angle_gamma   90.00
#
_symmetry.space_group_name_H-M   'P 1'
#
loop_
_entity.id
_entity.type
_entity.pdbx_description
1 polymer ?
#
loop_
_entity_poly.entity_id
_entity_poly.type
_entity_poly.pdbx_seq_one_letter_code
_entity_poly.pdbx_strand_id
1 'polypeptide(L)'
;YVYTDNMKTTFTSKEVAAETGLSVHTMRYYEQLGLIQGVQRDHNGYRQYSESDIKWFQVIRHFRDMGLPIKEMQHFQSMPKNVPGSATARREFMEEYRVKVMEQMAELQITLDKVDGKIEFFKNLERRE
;
A
#
# COMPACT_ATOMS: atom_id res chain seq x y z
N TYR A 1 7.77 -33.98 12.88
CA TYR A 1 7.20 -33.25 13.96
C TYR A 1 5.76 -32.87 13.68
N VAL A 2 4.90 -33.06 14.64
CA VAL A 2 3.44 -33.00 14.45
C VAL A 2 2.96 -31.68 13.85
N TYR A 3 3.60 -30.58 14.18
CA TYR A 3 3.14 -29.25 13.74
C TYR A 3 3.36 -28.98 12.26
N THR A 4 4.39 -29.54 11.66
CA THR A 4 4.66 -29.31 10.24
C THR A 4 3.57 -29.87 9.35
N ASP A 5 2.94 -30.96 9.74
CA ASP A 5 1.86 -31.57 8.98
C ASP A 5 0.59 -30.72 8.93
N ASN A 6 0.44 -29.83 9.93
CA ASN A 6 -0.71 -28.93 10.02
C ASN A 6 -0.43 -27.54 9.49
N MET A 7 0.82 -27.25 9.12
CA MET A 7 1.19 -25.93 8.61
C MET A 7 0.79 -25.80 7.15
N LYS A 8 -0.04 -24.83 6.90
CA LYS A 8 -0.47 -24.51 5.55
C LYS A 8 0.59 -23.64 4.88
N THR A 9 1.11 -24.10 3.75
CA THR A 9 2.15 -23.38 3.00
C THR A 9 1.61 -22.66 1.77
N THR A 10 0.39 -23.03 1.35
CA THR A 10 -0.26 -22.39 0.20
C THR A 10 -1.68 -21.99 0.56
N PHE A 11 -2.14 -20.94 -0.13
CA PHE A 11 -3.44 -20.33 0.16
C PHE A 11 -4.18 -20.07 -1.15
N THR A 12 -5.49 -20.21 -1.09
CA THR A 12 -6.35 -19.90 -2.24
C THR A 12 -6.57 -18.39 -2.33
N SER A 13 -7.05 -17.92 -3.49
CA SER A 13 -7.42 -16.51 -3.67
C SER A 13 -8.43 -16.06 -2.61
N LYS A 14 -9.40 -16.89 -2.29
CA LYS A 14 -10.43 -16.58 -1.29
C LYS A 14 -9.82 -16.42 0.10
N GLU A 15 -8.88 -17.29 0.46
CA GLU A 15 -8.19 -17.23 1.75
C GLU A 15 -7.34 -15.97 1.87
N VAL A 16 -6.62 -15.63 0.81
CA VAL A 16 -5.80 -14.40 0.79
C VAL A 16 -6.69 -13.17 0.86
N ALA A 17 -7.81 -13.15 0.15
CA ALA A 17 -8.77 -12.06 0.21
C ALA A 17 -9.28 -11.85 1.63
N ALA A 18 -9.62 -12.94 2.32
CA ALA A 18 -10.09 -12.88 3.72
C ALA A 18 -9.00 -12.34 4.65
N GLU A 19 -7.75 -12.79 4.47
CA GLU A 19 -6.62 -12.41 5.32
C GLU A 19 -6.20 -10.95 5.12
N THR A 20 -6.24 -10.47 3.88
CA THR A 20 -5.75 -9.14 3.52
C THR A 20 -6.83 -8.06 3.49
N GLY A 21 -8.09 -8.45 3.46
CA GLY A 21 -9.20 -7.52 3.28
C GLY A 21 -9.34 -6.99 1.86
N LEU A 22 -8.58 -7.52 0.92
CA LEU A 22 -8.67 -7.16 -0.50
C LEU A 22 -9.68 -8.06 -1.20
N SER A 23 -10.38 -7.53 -2.20
CA SER A 23 -11.20 -8.39 -3.07
C SER A 23 -10.30 -9.17 -4.02
N VAL A 24 -10.79 -10.33 -4.48
CA VAL A 24 -10.06 -11.13 -5.47
C VAL A 24 -9.83 -10.31 -6.74
N HIS A 25 -10.80 -9.49 -7.12
CA HIS A 25 -10.67 -8.59 -8.28
C HIS A 25 -9.50 -7.63 -8.11
N THR A 26 -9.37 -7.01 -6.95
CA THR A 26 -8.26 -6.09 -6.66
C THR A 26 -6.92 -6.83 -6.63
N MET A 27 -6.88 -8.05 -6.10
CA MET A 27 -5.68 -8.87 -6.11
C MET A 27 -5.21 -9.13 -7.54
N ARG A 28 -6.13 -9.48 -8.45
CA ARG A 28 -5.82 -9.70 -9.87
C ARG A 28 -5.29 -8.43 -10.54
N TYR A 29 -5.88 -7.30 -10.20
CA TYR A 29 -5.44 -6.01 -10.71
C TYR A 29 -3.99 -5.74 -10.31
N TYR A 30 -3.65 -5.98 -9.05
CA TYR A 30 -2.27 -5.79 -8.58
C TYR A 30 -1.29 -6.77 -9.23
N GLU A 31 -1.70 -8.00 -9.49
CA GLU A 31 -0.89 -8.95 -10.24
C GLU A 31 -0.62 -8.43 -11.67
N GLN A 32 -1.65 -7.91 -12.34
CA GLN A 32 -1.51 -7.34 -13.69
C GLN A 32 -0.56 -6.16 -13.73
N LEU A 33 -0.51 -5.39 -12.66
CA LEU A 33 0.40 -4.24 -12.54
C LEU A 33 1.83 -4.64 -12.18
N GLY A 34 2.08 -5.92 -11.97
CA GLY A 34 3.41 -6.42 -11.60
C GLY A 34 3.79 -6.19 -10.14
N LEU A 35 2.82 -5.87 -9.30
CA LEU A 35 3.06 -5.62 -7.88
C LEU A 35 3.24 -6.92 -7.08
N ILE A 36 2.68 -8.01 -7.59
CA ILE A 36 2.89 -9.36 -7.07
C ILE A 36 3.42 -10.20 -8.21
N GLN A 37 4.54 -10.86 -8.01
CA GLN A 37 5.19 -11.66 -9.05
C GLN A 37 5.38 -13.11 -8.59
N GLY A 38 5.43 -14.00 -9.55
CA GLY A 38 5.77 -15.39 -9.28
C GLY A 38 4.68 -16.19 -8.58
N VAL A 39 3.42 -15.77 -8.70
CA VAL A 39 2.30 -16.53 -8.14
C VAL A 39 2.23 -17.89 -8.81
N GLN A 40 2.28 -18.95 -8.01
CA GLN A 40 2.24 -20.32 -8.50
C GLN A 40 0.81 -20.75 -8.82
N ARG A 41 0.69 -21.80 -9.63
CA ARG A 41 -0.60 -22.43 -9.93
C ARG A 41 -0.51 -23.92 -9.65
N ASP A 42 -1.62 -24.51 -9.23
CA ASP A 42 -1.68 -25.94 -9.05
C ASP A 42 -1.87 -26.66 -10.41
N HIS A 43 -1.95 -27.99 -10.39
CA HIS A 43 -2.11 -28.78 -11.60
C HIS A 43 -3.45 -28.54 -12.33
N ASN A 44 -4.42 -27.96 -11.65
CA ASN A 44 -5.71 -27.56 -12.24
C ASN A 44 -5.70 -26.12 -12.77
N GLY A 45 -4.57 -25.42 -12.63
CA GLY A 45 -4.44 -24.03 -13.07
C GLY A 45 -4.93 -22.99 -12.06
N TYR A 46 -5.32 -23.41 -10.86
CA TYR A 46 -5.74 -22.47 -9.82
C TYR A 46 -4.53 -21.83 -9.13
N ARG A 47 -4.66 -20.57 -8.79
CA ARG A 47 -3.59 -19.84 -8.09
C ARG A 47 -3.32 -20.41 -6.72
N GLN A 48 -2.04 -20.56 -6.41
CA GLN A 48 -1.55 -20.93 -5.08
C GLN A 48 -0.67 -19.80 -4.58
N TYR A 49 -1.10 -19.14 -3.52
CA TYR A 49 -0.34 -18.05 -2.92
C TYR A 49 0.48 -18.57 -1.76
N SER A 50 1.66 -17.97 -1.57
CA SER A 50 2.53 -18.24 -0.43
C SER A 50 2.27 -17.24 0.70
N GLU A 51 2.83 -17.52 1.87
CA GLU A 51 2.85 -16.55 2.97
C GLU A 51 3.53 -15.25 2.56
N SER A 52 4.59 -15.33 1.78
CA SER A 52 5.29 -14.17 1.25
C SER A 52 4.36 -13.32 0.37
N ASP A 53 3.55 -13.96 -0.45
CA ASP A 53 2.55 -13.27 -1.28
C ASP A 53 1.55 -12.51 -0.42
N ILE A 54 1.07 -13.13 0.66
CA ILE A 54 0.14 -12.48 1.60
C ILE A 54 0.78 -11.22 2.18
N LYS A 55 2.03 -11.31 2.62
CA LYS A 55 2.77 -10.17 3.18
C LYS A 55 2.89 -9.04 2.16
N TRP A 56 3.16 -9.40 0.90
CA TRP A 56 3.27 -8.41 -0.18
C TRP A 56 1.93 -7.73 -0.46
N PHE A 57 0.83 -8.47 -0.47
CA PHE A 57 -0.50 -7.86 -0.61
C PHE A 57 -0.79 -6.91 0.55
N GLN A 58 -0.37 -7.25 1.76
CA GLN A 58 -0.54 -6.37 2.92
C GLN A 58 0.28 -5.09 2.77
N VAL A 59 1.52 -5.18 2.29
CA VAL A 59 2.37 -4.01 2.01
C VAL A 59 1.72 -3.12 0.96
N ILE A 60 1.22 -3.70 -0.13
CA ILE A 60 0.54 -2.94 -1.19
C ILE A 60 -0.69 -2.24 -0.64
N ARG A 61 -1.47 -2.92 0.20
CA ARG A 61 -2.64 -2.32 0.83
C ARG A 61 -2.26 -1.12 1.68
N HIS A 62 -1.20 -1.23 2.48
CA HIS A 62 -0.69 -0.12 3.28
C HIS A 62 -0.29 1.07 2.40
N PHE A 63 0.43 0.79 1.33
CA PHE A 63 0.85 1.84 0.39
C PHE A 63 -0.35 2.52 -0.25
N ARG A 64 -1.35 1.75 -0.65
CA ARG A 64 -2.59 2.29 -1.21
C ARG A 64 -3.27 3.22 -0.21
N ASP A 65 -3.40 2.77 1.03
CA ASP A 65 -4.04 3.55 2.10
C ASP A 65 -3.28 4.83 2.42
N MET A 66 -1.96 4.82 2.22
CA MET A 66 -1.11 6.00 2.36
C MET A 66 -1.17 6.95 1.15
N GLY A 67 -1.79 6.51 0.07
CA GLY A 67 -1.87 7.30 -1.16
C GLY A 67 -0.64 7.21 -2.05
N LEU A 68 0.20 6.18 -1.87
CA LEU A 68 1.38 5.99 -2.71
C LEU A 68 0.94 5.68 -4.14
N PRO A 69 1.44 6.42 -5.15
CA PRO A 69 1.09 6.14 -6.54
C PRO A 69 1.56 4.76 -6.99
N ILE A 70 0.85 4.19 -7.96
CA ILE A 70 1.16 2.85 -8.49
C ILE A 70 2.60 2.77 -9.01
N LYS A 71 3.08 3.80 -9.69
CA LYS A 71 4.47 3.84 -10.19
C LYS A 71 5.48 3.72 -9.07
N GLU A 72 5.20 4.36 -7.93
CA GLU A 72 6.08 4.29 -6.76
C GLU A 72 6.03 2.91 -6.11
N MET A 73 4.85 2.27 -6.08
CA MET A 73 4.72 0.90 -5.61
C MET A 73 5.52 -0.06 -6.50
N GLN A 74 5.44 0.12 -7.82
CA GLN A 74 6.19 -0.70 -8.79
C GLN A 74 7.70 -0.51 -8.60
N HIS A 75 8.13 0.70 -8.35
CA HIS A 75 9.54 0.99 -8.08
C HIS A 75 9.99 0.27 -6.81
N PHE A 76 9.22 0.39 -5.73
CA PHE A 76 9.53 -0.29 -4.46
C PHE A 76 9.60 -1.81 -4.66
N GLN A 77 8.66 -2.37 -5.41
CA GLN A 77 8.62 -3.81 -5.69
C GLN A 77 9.84 -4.28 -6.49
N SER A 78 10.35 -3.43 -7.38
CA SER A 78 11.50 -3.76 -8.23
C SER A 78 12.83 -3.72 -7.47
N MET A 79 12.86 -3.12 -6.29
CA MET A 79 14.10 -2.99 -5.52
C MET A 79 14.57 -4.36 -5.02
N PRO A 80 15.90 -4.59 -4.98
CA PRO A 80 16.43 -5.84 -4.46
C PRO A 80 15.96 -6.16 -3.06
N LYS A 81 15.80 -7.44 -2.76
CA LYS A 81 15.30 -7.93 -1.48
C LYS A 81 16.31 -8.91 -0.88
N ASN A 82 16.43 -8.89 0.45
CA ASN A 82 17.23 -9.86 1.19
C ASN A 82 18.69 -9.94 0.75
N VAL A 83 19.23 -8.81 0.27
CA VAL A 83 20.65 -8.66 -0.07
C VAL A 83 21.24 -7.50 0.73
N PRO A 84 22.57 -7.43 0.90
CA PRO A 84 23.19 -6.31 1.61
C PRO A 84 22.78 -4.98 1.00
N GLY A 85 22.37 -4.04 1.86
CA GLY A 85 21.93 -2.71 1.44
C GLY A 85 20.49 -2.59 1.03
N SER A 86 19.72 -3.68 0.94
CA SER A 86 18.31 -3.61 0.52
C SER A 86 17.43 -2.89 1.54
N ALA A 87 17.66 -3.09 2.82
CA ALA A 87 16.92 -2.37 3.87
C ALA A 87 17.22 -0.88 3.84
N THR A 88 18.48 -0.51 3.62
CA THR A 88 18.90 0.89 3.48
C THR A 88 18.21 1.56 2.29
N ALA A 89 18.21 0.90 1.14
CA ALA A 89 17.56 1.44 -0.06
C ALA A 89 16.06 1.66 0.16
N ARG A 90 15.40 0.74 0.84
CA ARG A 90 13.98 0.86 1.16
C ARG A 90 13.70 1.96 2.17
N ARG A 91 14.55 2.10 3.17
CA ARG A 91 14.46 3.19 4.12
C ARG A 91 14.60 4.54 3.42
N GLU A 92 15.58 4.67 2.56
CA GLU A 92 15.80 5.91 1.80
C GLU A 92 14.60 6.23 0.91
N PHE A 93 14.02 5.23 0.27
CA PHE A 93 12.78 5.40 -0.50
C PHE A 93 11.66 5.97 0.37
N MET A 94 11.46 5.40 1.56
CA MET A 94 10.42 5.89 2.47
C MET A 94 10.73 7.28 3.01
N GLU A 95 11.99 7.60 3.23
CA GLU A 95 12.39 8.95 3.65
C GLU A 95 12.10 9.99 2.57
N GLU A 96 12.36 9.66 1.31
CA GLU A 96 12.01 10.53 0.19
C GLU A 96 10.50 10.74 0.10
N TYR A 97 9.74 9.66 0.27
CA TYR A 97 8.28 9.76 0.27
C TYR A 97 7.78 10.62 1.44
N ARG A 98 8.44 10.52 2.60
CA ARG A 98 8.12 11.36 3.76
C ARG A 98 8.23 12.85 3.44
N VAL A 99 9.26 13.22 2.68
CA VAL A 99 9.44 14.62 2.24
C VAL A 99 8.23 15.07 1.41
N LYS A 100 7.79 14.24 0.46
CA LYS A 100 6.62 14.56 -0.37
C LYS A 100 5.35 14.73 0.47
N VAL A 101 5.16 13.88 1.47
CA VAL A 101 4.01 13.99 2.39
C VAL A 101 4.07 15.30 3.18
N MET A 102 5.25 15.66 3.66
CA MET A 102 5.43 16.93 4.39
C MET A 102 5.13 18.15 3.51
N GLU A 103 5.51 18.10 2.24
CA GLU A 103 5.15 19.15 1.29
C GLU A 103 3.65 19.25 1.08
N GLN A 104 2.96 18.12 0.98
CA GLN A 104 1.50 18.07 0.87
C GLN A 104 0.83 18.64 2.13
N MET A 105 1.36 18.33 3.30
CA MET A 105 0.87 18.89 4.56
C MET A 105 1.01 20.41 4.59
N ALA A 106 2.16 20.92 4.12
CA ALA A 106 2.39 22.36 4.06
C ALA A 106 1.39 23.05 3.12
N GLU A 107 1.11 22.44 1.96
CA GLU A 107 0.11 22.96 1.02
C GLU A 107 -1.28 22.97 1.62
N LEU A 108 -1.65 21.91 2.33
CA LEU A 108 -2.94 21.82 3.01
C LEU A 108 -3.04 22.85 4.14
N GLN A 109 -1.95 23.13 4.84
CA GLN A 109 -1.92 24.17 5.88
C GLN A 109 -2.22 25.55 5.28
N ILE A 110 -1.64 25.84 4.12
CA ILE A 110 -1.91 27.10 3.40
C ILE A 110 -3.39 27.17 3.04
N THR A 111 -3.96 26.09 2.55
CA THR A 111 -5.38 26.01 2.22
C THR A 111 -6.25 26.24 3.45
N LEU A 112 -5.90 25.60 4.56
CA LEU A 112 -6.63 25.76 5.82
C LEU A 112 -6.61 27.21 6.29
N ASP A 113 -5.47 27.87 6.21
CA ASP A 113 -5.34 29.28 6.60
C ASP A 113 -6.26 30.15 5.76
N LYS A 114 -6.39 29.86 4.47
CA LYS A 114 -7.31 30.58 3.57
C LYS A 114 -8.76 30.34 3.95
N VAL A 115 -9.12 29.09 4.28
CA VAL A 115 -10.46 28.74 4.72
C VAL A 115 -10.79 29.48 6.02
N ASP A 116 -9.88 29.48 6.98
CA ASP A 116 -10.06 30.17 8.25
C ASP A 116 -10.25 31.68 8.05
N GLY A 117 -9.50 32.25 7.13
CA GLY A 117 -9.65 33.68 6.77
C GLY A 117 -11.04 33.97 6.20
N LYS A 118 -11.58 33.08 5.35
CA LYS A 118 -12.93 33.25 4.82
C LYS A 118 -13.99 33.12 5.91
N ILE A 119 -13.81 32.21 6.83
CA ILE A 119 -14.71 32.04 7.96
C ILE A 119 -14.76 33.34 8.78
N GLU A 120 -13.61 33.93 9.12
CA GLU A 120 -13.57 35.17 9.85
C GLU A 120 -14.23 36.33 9.08
N PHE A 121 -14.00 36.37 7.78
CA PHE A 121 -14.64 37.35 6.91
C PHE A 121 -16.15 37.26 7.00
N PHE A 122 -16.73 36.12 6.90
CA PHE A 122 -18.18 35.93 6.98
C PHE A 122 -18.72 36.13 8.37
N LYS A 123 -18.00 35.79 9.42
CA LYS A 123 -18.38 36.10 10.79
C LYS A 123 -18.52 37.61 10.99
N ASN A 124 -17.60 38.39 10.41
CA ASN A 124 -17.65 39.85 10.49
C ASN A 124 -18.87 40.39 9.74
N LEU A 125 -19.22 39.82 8.61
CA LEU A 125 -20.43 40.19 7.87
C LEU A 125 -21.70 39.88 8.69
N GLU A 126 -21.76 38.76 9.34
CA GLU A 126 -22.89 38.37 10.20
C GLU A 126 -23.09 39.39 11.32
N ARG A 127 -22.04 39.89 11.92
CA ARG A 127 -22.13 40.90 12.99
C ARG A 127 -22.73 42.21 12.51
N ARG A 128 -22.68 42.47 11.20
CA ARG A 128 -23.25 43.71 10.62
C ARG A 128 -24.71 43.52 10.20
N GLU A 129 -25.15 42.27 10.14
CA GLU A 129 -26.54 41.95 9.85
C GLU A 129 -27.39 42.24 11.10
#